data_b905bab83079b91cd9f63edcf098e18e
#
_entry.id   b905bab83079b91cd9f63edcf098e18e
#
_cell.length_a   1.000
_cell.length_b   1.000
_cell.length_c   1.000
_cell.angle_alpha   90.00
_cell.angle_beta   90.00
_cell.angle_gamma   90.00
#
_symmetry.space_group_name_H-M   'P 1'
#
loop_
_entity.id
_entity.type
_entity.pdbx_description
1 polymer ?
#
loop_
_entity_poly.entity_id
_entity_poly.type
_entity_poly.pdbx_seq_one_letter_code
_entity_poly.pdbx_strand_id
1 'polypeptide(L)'
;MKIFIIIALVGLLAYLIARRFMLTSASNTSIVRTNQHQRFVVIDTSPQLISRVTKSTLRTVGIGFLLLLIALVLGMKIKILWILMPLALYLIGQLFVYTNHVKSTKDQRIYFNAATYEVLVDHVKNQPLSFNLVSDVVSVSEIKSVQKNRDTLFGYYKIRLKQGTIVIPYLIEQNENSVNKLFFTYLNENFKIEVESKLFPII
;
A
#
# COMPACT_ATOMS: atom_id res chain seq x y z
N MET A 1 37.11 14.25 -6.54
CA MET A 1 36.05 14.79 -5.67
C MET A 1 34.63 14.47 -6.17
N LYS A 2 34.23 14.75 -7.44
CA LYS A 2 32.86 14.50 -7.92
C LYS A 2 32.38 13.04 -7.79
N ILE A 3 33.23 12.06 -8.08
CA ILE A 3 32.90 10.63 -7.96
C ILE A 3 32.65 10.22 -6.50
N PHE A 4 33.41 10.76 -5.55
CA PHE A 4 33.22 10.49 -4.12
C PHE A 4 31.87 10.97 -3.60
N ILE A 5 31.42 12.14 -4.05
CA ILE A 5 30.10 12.71 -3.69
C ILE A 5 28.98 11.80 -4.23
N ILE A 6 29.12 11.31 -5.46
CA ILE A 6 28.13 10.38 -6.08
C ILE A 6 28.06 9.07 -5.29
N ILE A 7 29.19 8.46 -4.95
CA ILE A 7 29.25 7.23 -4.16
C ILE A 7 28.63 7.45 -2.76
N ALA A 8 28.94 8.56 -2.11
CA ALA A 8 28.37 8.90 -0.80
C ALA A 8 26.85 9.09 -0.87
N LEU A 9 26.35 9.75 -1.91
CA LEU A 9 24.91 9.99 -2.10
C LEU A 9 24.15 8.69 -2.39
N VAL A 10 24.70 7.82 -3.24
CA VAL A 10 24.12 6.49 -3.53
C VAL A 10 24.17 5.61 -2.28
N GLY A 11 25.26 5.61 -1.53
CA GLY A 11 25.39 4.89 -0.27
C GLY A 11 24.39 5.36 0.80
N LEU A 12 24.22 6.67 0.96
CA LEU A 12 23.23 7.27 1.87
C LEU A 12 21.82 6.86 1.47
N LEU A 13 21.50 6.90 0.20
CA LEU A 13 20.18 6.57 -0.32
C LEU A 13 19.89 5.07 -0.12
N ALA A 14 20.85 4.20 -0.40
CA ALA A 14 20.74 2.75 -0.14
C ALA A 14 20.58 2.45 1.37
N TYR A 15 21.29 3.16 2.24
CA TYR A 15 21.14 3.05 3.69
C TYR A 15 19.74 3.46 4.17
N LEU A 16 19.21 4.59 3.68
CA LEU A 16 17.86 5.06 4.05
C LEU A 16 16.78 4.06 3.64
N ILE A 17 16.95 3.42 2.49
CA ILE A 17 16.05 2.37 2.01
C ILE A 17 16.13 1.14 2.89
N ALA A 18 17.32 0.62 3.16
CA ALA A 18 17.52 -0.54 4.01
C ALA A 18 16.94 -0.31 5.41
N ARG A 19 17.17 0.86 6.00
CA ARG A 19 16.61 1.25 7.30
C ARG A 19 15.08 1.25 7.27
N ARG A 20 14.46 1.76 6.20
CA ARG A 20 13.00 1.83 6.08
C ARG A 20 12.38 0.44 5.92
N PHE A 21 13.06 -0.48 5.22
CA PHE A 21 12.64 -1.88 5.11
C PHE A 21 12.68 -2.63 6.45
N MET A 22 13.76 -2.45 7.22
CA MET A 22 13.89 -3.09 8.54
C MET A 22 12.80 -2.63 9.51
N LEU A 23 12.44 -1.34 9.49
CA LEU A 23 11.37 -0.80 10.33
C LEU A 23 9.98 -1.36 9.99
N THR A 24 9.74 -1.75 8.73
CA THR A 24 8.46 -2.35 8.30
C THR A 24 8.35 -3.84 8.64
N SER A 25 9.48 -4.54 8.83
CA SER A 25 9.50 -5.96 9.20
C SER A 25 9.22 -6.22 10.69
N ALA A 26 9.45 -5.26 11.57
CA ALA A 26 9.47 -5.46 13.02
C ALA A 26 8.10 -5.39 13.73
N SER A 27 7.01 -5.09 13.05
CA SER A 27 5.70 -4.97 13.70
C SER A 27 4.85 -6.24 13.62
N ASN A 28 5.30 -7.31 14.26
CA ASN A 28 4.44 -8.44 14.61
C ASN A 28 3.77 -8.19 15.96
N THR A 29 2.87 -7.25 16.04
CA THR A 29 2.04 -7.08 17.23
C THR A 29 0.79 -7.93 17.07
N SER A 30 0.81 -9.11 17.65
CA SER A 30 -0.37 -9.95 17.83
C SER A 30 -1.31 -9.27 18.84
N ILE A 31 -2.31 -8.55 18.34
CA ILE A 31 -3.40 -8.09 19.19
C ILE A 31 -4.35 -9.27 19.36
N VAL A 32 -4.24 -9.92 20.49
CA VAL A 32 -5.23 -10.92 20.94
C VAL A 32 -6.38 -10.15 21.57
N ARG A 33 -7.52 -10.09 20.92
CA ARG A 33 -8.79 -9.69 21.54
C ARG A 33 -9.82 -10.80 21.44
N THR A 34 -10.35 -11.05 22.59
CA THR A 34 -11.24 -12.05 23.17
C THR A 34 -12.61 -12.16 22.48
N ASN A 35 -13.03 -13.38 22.27
CA ASN A 35 -14.37 -14.04 22.33
C ASN A 35 -15.71 -13.33 22.04
N GLN A 36 -15.80 -12.06 21.75
CA GLN A 36 -17.07 -11.39 21.40
C GLN A 36 -17.44 -11.47 19.90
N HIS A 37 -16.58 -12.01 19.04
CA HIS A 37 -16.71 -11.93 17.59
C HIS A 37 -16.94 -13.28 16.90
N GLN A 38 -17.66 -14.21 17.51
CA GLN A 38 -17.92 -15.54 16.91
C GLN A 38 -18.59 -15.53 15.53
N ARG A 39 -19.05 -14.37 15.04
CA ARG A 39 -19.68 -14.20 13.70
C ARG A 39 -18.85 -13.36 12.74
N PHE A 40 -17.74 -12.80 13.17
CA PHE A 40 -16.88 -11.94 12.33
C PHE A 40 -15.72 -12.74 11.76
N VAL A 41 -15.49 -12.58 10.48
CA VAL A 41 -14.34 -13.15 9.78
C VAL A 41 -13.34 -12.04 9.45
N VAL A 42 -12.07 -12.33 9.62
CA VAL A 42 -11.00 -11.35 9.35
C VAL A 42 -10.82 -11.16 7.85
N ILE A 43 -10.80 -9.90 7.42
CA ILE A 43 -10.40 -9.49 6.09
C ILE A 43 -8.95 -9.01 6.17
N ASP A 44 -8.03 -9.75 5.59
CA ASP A 44 -6.61 -9.44 5.66
C ASP A 44 -5.85 -9.77 4.37
N THR A 45 -4.56 -9.50 4.38
CA THR A 45 -3.63 -9.91 3.32
C THR A 45 -2.92 -11.20 3.68
N SER A 46 -2.59 -12.03 2.68
CA SER A 46 -1.76 -13.21 2.90
C SER A 46 -0.26 -12.85 2.98
N PRO A 47 0.54 -13.55 3.83
CA PRO A 47 1.99 -13.37 3.86
C PRO A 47 2.65 -13.61 2.49
N GLN A 48 2.10 -14.55 1.69
CA GLN A 48 2.57 -14.84 0.33
C GLN A 48 2.38 -13.64 -0.59
N LEU A 49 1.22 -12.97 -0.52
CA LEU A 49 0.96 -11.76 -1.30
C LEU A 49 1.94 -10.65 -0.92
N ILE A 50 2.12 -10.39 0.37
CA ILE A 50 3.08 -9.37 0.84
C ILE A 50 4.49 -9.69 0.34
N SER A 51 4.94 -10.95 0.44
CA SER A 51 6.25 -11.38 -0.04
C SER A 51 6.40 -11.17 -1.56
N ARG A 52 5.38 -11.51 -2.36
CA ARG A 52 5.36 -11.30 -3.81
C ARG A 52 5.47 -9.81 -4.16
N VAL A 53 4.66 -8.98 -3.51
CA VAL A 53 4.66 -7.52 -3.71
C VAL A 53 5.99 -6.91 -3.30
N THR A 54 6.58 -7.35 -2.18
CA THR A 54 7.92 -6.93 -1.73
C THR A 54 8.98 -7.22 -2.79
N LYS A 55 9.05 -8.45 -3.30
CA LYS A 55 10.02 -8.85 -4.33
C LYS A 55 9.83 -8.04 -5.62
N SER A 56 8.58 -7.82 -6.04
CA SER A 56 8.25 -7.00 -7.22
C SER A 56 8.73 -5.56 -7.04
N THR A 57 8.41 -4.95 -5.91
CA THR A 57 8.80 -3.57 -5.61
C THR A 57 10.31 -3.41 -5.52
N LEU A 58 11.01 -4.33 -4.83
CA LEU A 58 12.48 -4.31 -4.74
C LEU A 58 13.14 -4.36 -6.12
N ARG A 59 12.61 -5.18 -7.03
CA ARG A 59 13.13 -5.28 -8.39
C ARG A 59 12.92 -3.98 -9.16
N THR A 60 11.74 -3.36 -9.06
CA THR A 60 11.45 -2.07 -9.70
C THR A 60 12.35 -0.96 -9.16
N VAL A 61 12.51 -0.90 -7.85
CA VAL A 61 13.39 0.06 -7.17
C VAL A 61 14.85 -0.18 -7.55
N GLY A 62 15.29 -1.44 -7.66
CA GLY A 62 16.64 -1.80 -8.11
C GLY A 62 16.92 -1.33 -9.53
N ILE A 63 15.96 -1.46 -10.45
CA ILE A 63 16.05 -0.89 -11.80
C ILE A 63 16.15 0.64 -11.74
N GLY A 64 15.35 1.28 -10.90
CA GLY A 64 15.41 2.74 -10.69
C GLY A 64 16.78 3.20 -10.21
N PHE A 65 17.41 2.47 -9.29
CA PHE A 65 18.79 2.76 -8.84
C PHE A 65 19.82 2.60 -9.93
N LEU A 66 19.71 1.53 -10.72
CA LEU A 66 20.60 1.30 -11.85
C LEU A 66 20.51 2.45 -12.87
N LEU A 67 19.29 2.85 -13.20
CA LEU A 67 19.06 3.99 -14.11
C LEU A 67 19.60 5.31 -13.55
N LEU A 68 19.41 5.54 -12.24
CA LEU A 68 19.95 6.73 -11.58
C LEU A 68 21.48 6.75 -11.66
N LEU A 69 22.13 5.61 -11.42
CA LEU A 69 23.58 5.48 -11.48
C LEU A 69 24.10 5.72 -12.91
N ILE A 70 23.45 5.15 -13.93
CA ILE A 70 23.75 5.39 -15.34
C ILE A 70 23.60 6.87 -15.66
N ALA A 71 22.48 7.50 -15.27
CA ALA A 71 22.24 8.92 -15.53
C ALA A 71 23.30 9.81 -14.88
N LEU A 72 23.73 9.51 -13.65
CA LEU A 72 24.77 10.29 -12.96
C LEU A 72 26.16 10.10 -13.57
N VAL A 73 26.57 8.87 -13.90
CA VAL A 73 27.93 8.59 -14.41
C VAL A 73 28.07 9.01 -15.87
N LEU A 74 27.15 8.60 -16.72
CA LEU A 74 27.22 8.89 -18.15
C LEU A 74 26.66 10.25 -18.51
N GLY A 75 25.70 10.77 -17.75
CA GLY A 75 25.10 12.09 -17.97
C GLY A 75 26.09 13.25 -17.84
N MET A 76 27.21 13.07 -17.11
CA MET A 76 28.30 14.04 -17.09
C MET A 76 28.98 14.20 -18.44
N LYS A 77 29.01 13.17 -19.29
CA LYS A 77 29.59 13.21 -20.65
C LYS A 77 28.49 13.44 -21.70
N ILE A 78 27.35 12.81 -21.55
CA ILE A 78 26.25 12.78 -22.51
C ILE A 78 25.03 13.44 -21.85
N LYS A 79 24.86 14.74 -22.09
CA LYS A 79 23.83 15.56 -21.40
C LYS A 79 22.40 15.02 -21.56
N ILE A 80 22.07 14.39 -22.69
CA ILE A 80 20.73 13.86 -22.96
C ILE A 80 20.32 12.76 -21.97
N LEU A 81 21.26 12.07 -21.33
CA LEU A 81 20.96 11.00 -20.36
C LEU A 81 20.34 11.52 -19.06
N TRP A 82 20.38 12.82 -18.79
CA TRP A 82 19.67 13.43 -17.68
C TRP A 82 18.15 13.23 -17.74
N ILE A 83 17.60 12.96 -18.93
CA ILE A 83 16.18 12.62 -19.11
C ILE A 83 15.78 11.33 -18.39
N LEU A 84 16.74 10.44 -18.09
CA LEU A 84 16.51 9.23 -17.31
C LEU A 84 16.31 9.50 -15.82
N MET A 85 16.72 10.66 -15.32
CA MET A 85 16.66 11.00 -13.90
C MET A 85 15.22 11.02 -13.34
N PRO A 86 14.27 11.73 -13.95
CA PRO A 86 12.88 11.70 -13.49
C PRO A 86 12.29 10.29 -13.47
N LEU A 87 12.60 9.47 -14.49
CA LEU A 87 12.16 8.07 -14.56
C LEU A 87 12.76 7.24 -13.43
N ALA A 88 14.07 7.39 -13.18
CA ALA A 88 14.75 6.69 -12.09
C ALA A 88 14.15 7.05 -10.72
N LEU A 89 13.93 8.35 -10.48
CA LEU A 89 13.30 8.83 -9.24
C LEU A 89 11.87 8.35 -9.08
N TYR A 90 11.10 8.26 -10.16
CA TYR A 90 9.75 7.70 -10.14
C TYR A 90 9.76 6.22 -9.71
N LEU A 91 10.66 5.41 -10.28
CA LEU A 91 10.79 3.99 -9.92
C LEU A 91 11.22 3.80 -8.46
N ILE A 92 12.15 4.64 -7.97
CA ILE A 92 12.58 4.64 -6.57
C ILE A 92 11.42 5.08 -5.66
N GLY A 93 10.60 6.03 -6.11
CA GLY A 93 9.43 6.54 -5.39
C GLY A 93 8.38 5.46 -5.10
N GLN A 94 8.31 4.39 -5.89
CA GLN A 94 7.42 3.23 -5.63
C GLN A 94 7.69 2.55 -4.29
N LEU A 95 8.91 2.68 -3.75
CA LEU A 95 9.23 2.18 -2.42
C LEU A 95 8.42 2.89 -1.32
N PHE A 96 8.21 4.20 -1.46
CA PHE A 96 7.45 4.97 -0.48
C PHE A 96 5.97 4.57 -0.50
N VAL A 97 5.41 4.36 -1.70
CA VAL A 97 4.04 3.85 -1.85
C VAL A 97 3.91 2.47 -1.20
N TYR A 98 4.81 1.55 -1.56
CA TYR A 98 4.84 0.20 -0.99
C TYR A 98 4.89 0.23 0.55
N THR A 99 5.86 0.96 1.13
CA THR A 99 6.02 1.00 2.60
C THR A 99 4.82 1.62 3.29
N ASN A 100 4.18 2.64 2.68
CA ASN A 100 2.98 3.26 3.20
C ASN A 100 1.80 2.28 3.21
N HIS A 101 1.55 1.58 2.09
CA HIS A 101 0.46 0.60 2.00
C HIS A 101 0.65 -0.60 2.93
N VAL A 102 1.85 -1.19 2.98
CA VAL A 102 2.14 -2.32 3.88
C VAL A 102 1.98 -1.90 5.35
N LYS A 103 2.42 -0.70 5.70
CA LYS A 103 2.22 -0.16 7.05
C LYS A 103 0.74 0.00 7.35
N SER A 104 -0.04 0.65 6.48
CA SER A 104 -1.47 0.84 6.67
C SER A 104 -2.21 -0.49 6.82
N THR A 105 -1.83 -1.51 6.03
CA THR A 105 -2.40 -2.86 6.14
C THR A 105 -2.08 -3.54 7.48
N LYS A 106 -0.88 -3.31 8.03
CA LYS A 106 -0.46 -3.89 9.32
C LYS A 106 -1.03 -3.14 10.53
N ASP A 107 -1.27 -1.84 10.39
CA ASP A 107 -1.75 -0.98 11.46
C ASP A 107 -3.28 -1.12 11.70
N GLN A 108 -3.99 -1.85 10.84
CA GLN A 108 -5.44 -2.08 10.97
C GLN A 108 -5.80 -3.56 10.80
N ARG A 109 -6.84 -3.99 11.51
CA ARG A 109 -7.50 -5.29 11.32
C ARG A 109 -8.97 -5.04 11.03
N ILE A 110 -9.45 -5.65 9.95
CA ILE A 110 -10.83 -5.49 9.51
C ILE A 110 -11.54 -6.82 9.73
N TYR A 111 -12.67 -6.76 10.39
CA TYR A 111 -13.55 -7.90 10.64
C TYR A 111 -14.88 -7.64 9.95
N PHE A 112 -15.37 -8.61 9.25
CA PHE A 112 -16.63 -8.52 8.49
C PHE A 112 -17.60 -9.64 8.88
N ASN A 113 -18.84 -9.27 9.12
CA ASN A 113 -19.94 -10.19 9.31
C ASN A 113 -20.82 -10.19 8.05
N ALA A 114 -20.74 -11.24 7.25
CA ALA A 114 -21.45 -11.35 5.99
C ALA A 114 -23.00 -11.47 6.15
N ALA A 115 -23.48 -11.88 7.32
CA ALA A 115 -24.92 -12.01 7.56
C ALA A 115 -25.60 -10.67 7.91
N THR A 116 -24.89 -9.79 8.62
CA THR A 116 -25.42 -8.49 9.08
C THR A 116 -24.84 -7.29 8.35
N TYR A 117 -23.82 -7.52 7.48
CA TYR A 117 -23.03 -6.47 6.81
C TYR A 117 -22.34 -5.50 7.78
N GLU A 118 -22.11 -5.94 9.00
CA GLU A 118 -21.36 -5.18 9.99
C GLU A 118 -19.86 -5.32 9.75
N VAL A 119 -19.16 -4.22 9.85
CA VAL A 119 -17.70 -4.13 9.75
C VAL A 119 -17.15 -3.54 11.04
N LEU A 120 -16.17 -4.20 11.61
CA LEU A 120 -15.40 -3.70 12.73
C LEU A 120 -13.95 -3.48 12.26
N VAL A 121 -13.47 -2.25 12.38
CA VAL A 121 -12.07 -1.90 12.09
C VAL A 121 -11.36 -1.60 13.39
N ASP A 122 -10.39 -2.44 13.72
CA ASP A 122 -9.54 -2.28 14.89
C ASP A 122 -8.19 -1.69 14.44
N HIS A 123 -7.88 -0.50 14.93
CA HIS A 123 -6.64 0.19 14.68
C HIS A 123 -5.69 0.04 15.86
N VAL A 124 -4.41 -0.21 15.60
CA VAL A 124 -3.38 -0.32 16.65
C VAL A 124 -3.30 0.94 17.53
N LYS A 125 -3.64 2.11 16.97
CA LYS A 125 -3.46 3.42 17.64
C LYS A 125 -4.75 4.13 18.00
N ASN A 126 -5.88 3.71 17.44
CA ASN A 126 -7.16 4.40 17.60
C ASN A 126 -8.19 3.48 18.26
N GLN A 127 -9.29 4.05 18.70
CA GLN A 127 -10.42 3.25 19.16
C GLN A 127 -11.01 2.42 18.00
N PRO A 128 -11.47 1.19 18.28
CA PRO A 128 -12.12 0.37 17.27
C PRO A 128 -13.39 1.07 16.77
N LEU A 129 -13.59 1.04 15.46
CA LEU A 129 -14.73 1.63 14.80
C LEU A 129 -15.63 0.52 14.23
N SER A 130 -16.89 0.49 14.66
CA SER A 130 -17.91 -0.41 14.11
C SER A 130 -18.90 0.38 13.28
N PHE A 131 -19.28 -0.16 12.12
CA PHE A 131 -20.28 0.43 11.22
C PHE A 131 -20.96 -0.65 10.38
N ASN A 132 -22.13 -0.31 9.86
CA ASN A 132 -22.85 -1.18 8.95
C ASN A 132 -22.70 -0.68 7.50
N LEU A 133 -22.38 -1.58 6.56
CA LEU A 133 -22.19 -1.22 5.16
C LEU A 133 -23.46 -0.66 4.51
N VAL A 134 -24.65 -1.11 4.95
CA VAL A 134 -25.93 -0.71 4.36
C VAL A 134 -26.39 0.67 4.86
N SER A 135 -26.22 0.95 6.15
CA SER A 135 -26.80 2.12 6.80
C SER A 135 -25.87 3.30 6.99
N ASP A 136 -24.55 3.04 7.13
CA ASP A 136 -23.61 4.05 7.62
C ASP A 136 -22.67 4.58 6.55
N VAL A 137 -22.55 3.88 5.41
CA VAL A 137 -21.69 4.30 4.27
C VAL A 137 -22.40 5.38 3.47
N VAL A 138 -21.73 6.51 3.31
CA VAL A 138 -22.21 7.66 2.52
C VAL A 138 -21.68 7.62 1.09
N SER A 139 -20.39 7.34 0.92
CA SER A 139 -19.76 7.25 -0.40
C SER A 139 -18.49 6.39 -0.35
N VAL A 140 -18.16 5.81 -1.49
CA VAL A 140 -16.95 5.03 -1.68
C VAL A 140 -16.17 5.64 -2.84
N SER A 141 -14.89 5.94 -2.62
CA SER A 141 -13.98 6.41 -3.65
C SER A 141 -12.79 5.45 -3.75
N GLU A 142 -12.36 5.18 -4.96
CA GLU A 142 -11.22 4.33 -5.28
C GLU A 142 -10.04 5.21 -5.72
N ILE A 143 -8.96 5.22 -4.97
CA ILE A 143 -7.73 5.93 -5.33
C ILE A 143 -6.70 4.90 -5.75
N LYS A 144 -6.26 4.93 -7.01
CA LYS A 144 -5.33 3.95 -7.57
C LYS A 144 -4.13 4.56 -8.26
N SER A 145 -3.06 3.79 -8.35
CA SER A 145 -1.87 4.16 -9.10
C SER A 145 -2.18 4.18 -10.60
N VAL A 146 -1.62 5.17 -11.33
CA VAL A 146 -1.67 5.23 -12.80
C VAL A 146 -1.04 3.99 -13.42
N GLN A 147 -0.01 3.44 -12.80
CA GLN A 147 0.70 2.27 -13.30
C GLN A 147 0.62 1.08 -12.35
N LYS A 148 0.47 -0.10 -12.94
CA LYS A 148 0.68 -1.37 -12.23
C LYS A 148 2.19 -1.61 -12.06
N ASN A 149 2.61 -1.93 -10.86
CA ASN A 149 3.95 -2.46 -10.62
C ASN A 149 3.92 -3.96 -10.91
N ARG A 150 4.11 -4.34 -12.17
CA ARG A 150 3.85 -5.68 -12.73
C ARG A 150 2.39 -6.10 -12.50
N ASP A 151 2.16 -7.11 -11.66
CA ASP A 151 0.81 -7.61 -11.35
C ASP A 151 0.17 -6.92 -10.15
N THR A 152 0.90 -6.03 -9.46
CA THR A 152 0.41 -5.33 -8.27
C THR A 152 -0.01 -3.92 -8.60
N LEU A 153 -1.27 -3.60 -8.33
CA LEU A 153 -1.78 -2.24 -8.37
C LEU A 153 -1.80 -1.70 -6.94
N PHE A 154 -1.11 -0.58 -6.71
CA PHE A 154 -1.24 0.14 -5.45
C PHE A 154 -2.43 1.08 -5.51
N GLY A 155 -3.22 1.07 -4.47
CA GLY A 155 -4.40 1.87 -4.34
C GLY A 155 -5.10 1.58 -3.02
N TYR A 156 -6.17 2.28 -2.79
CA TYR A 156 -7.01 2.11 -1.61
C TYR A 156 -8.44 2.56 -1.86
N TYR A 157 -9.35 1.92 -1.16
CA TYR A 157 -10.73 2.40 -1.03
C TYR A 157 -10.81 3.39 0.12
N LYS A 158 -11.41 4.54 -0.15
CA LYS A 158 -11.76 5.55 0.84
C LYS A 158 -13.27 5.49 1.05
N ILE A 159 -13.68 4.93 2.17
CA ILE A 159 -15.07 4.76 2.55
C ILE A 159 -15.43 5.89 3.50
N ARG A 160 -16.32 6.78 3.07
CA ARG A 160 -16.86 7.85 3.89
C ARG A 160 -18.08 7.33 4.62
N LEU A 161 -18.04 7.41 5.94
CA LEU A 161 -19.12 7.04 6.84
C LEU A 161 -19.79 8.30 7.40
N LYS A 162 -20.97 8.14 7.98
CA LYS A 162 -21.64 9.21 8.75
C LYS A 162 -20.78 9.74 9.92
N GLN A 163 -19.93 8.88 10.49
CA GLN A 163 -19.11 9.15 11.67
C GLN A 163 -17.62 9.38 11.37
N GLY A 164 -17.19 9.34 10.09
CA GLY A 164 -15.79 9.51 9.73
C GLY A 164 -15.41 8.91 8.39
N THR A 165 -14.15 8.63 8.21
CA THR A 165 -13.62 8.05 6.97
C THR A 165 -12.67 6.90 7.29
N ILE A 166 -12.81 5.81 6.56
CA ILE A 166 -11.94 4.63 6.64
C ILE A 166 -11.20 4.46 5.32
N VAL A 167 -9.97 3.98 5.40
CA VAL A 167 -9.15 3.66 4.24
C VAL A 167 -8.78 2.19 4.26
N ILE A 168 -9.10 1.48 3.17
CA ILE A 168 -8.81 0.05 3.01
C ILE A 168 -7.83 -0.12 1.84
N PRO A 169 -6.58 -0.56 2.10
CA PRO A 169 -5.59 -0.78 1.05
C PRO A 169 -5.99 -1.91 0.09
N TYR A 170 -5.67 -1.75 -1.20
CA TYR A 170 -5.87 -2.78 -2.23
C TYR A 170 -5.14 -4.09 -1.95
N LEU A 171 -4.09 -4.07 -1.15
CA LEU A 171 -3.40 -5.29 -0.74
C LEU A 171 -4.33 -6.29 -0.03
N ILE A 172 -5.42 -5.79 0.57
CA ILE A 172 -6.46 -6.65 1.18
C ILE A 172 -7.35 -7.26 0.10
N GLU A 173 -7.77 -6.48 -0.89
CA GLU A 173 -8.60 -6.96 -2.01
C GLU A 173 -7.88 -8.00 -2.85
N GLN A 174 -6.59 -7.82 -3.10
CA GLN A 174 -5.76 -8.74 -3.89
C GLN A 174 -5.53 -10.11 -3.23
N ASN A 175 -5.94 -10.27 -1.98
CA ASN A 175 -5.98 -11.57 -1.35
C ASN A 175 -7.27 -12.30 -1.74
N GLU A 176 -7.16 -13.31 -2.60
CA GLU A 176 -8.29 -14.07 -3.17
C GLU A 176 -9.00 -14.99 -2.15
N ASN A 177 -9.15 -14.56 -0.92
CA ASN A 177 -9.96 -15.23 0.09
C ASN A 177 -11.45 -14.99 -0.21
N SER A 178 -12.28 -16.01 0.00
CA SER A 178 -13.73 -15.95 -0.25
C SER A 178 -14.43 -14.80 0.49
N VAL A 179 -14.01 -14.50 1.70
CA VAL A 179 -14.57 -13.42 2.53
C VAL A 179 -14.17 -12.05 2.02
N ASN A 180 -12.90 -11.87 1.66
CA ASN A 180 -12.42 -10.63 1.04
C ASN A 180 -13.19 -10.37 -0.26
N LYS A 181 -13.30 -11.40 -1.11
CA LYS A 181 -14.06 -11.30 -2.37
C LYS A 181 -15.50 -10.87 -2.13
N LEU A 182 -16.18 -11.47 -1.16
CA LEU A 182 -17.57 -11.14 -0.84
C LEU A 182 -17.72 -9.69 -0.39
N PHE A 183 -16.82 -9.20 0.47
CA PHE A 183 -16.80 -7.82 0.94
C PHE A 183 -16.62 -6.83 -0.21
N PHE A 184 -15.61 -7.03 -1.06
CA PHE A 184 -15.32 -6.10 -2.16
C PHE A 184 -16.36 -6.20 -3.29
N THR A 185 -16.92 -7.40 -3.57
CA THR A 185 -18.05 -7.55 -4.49
C THR A 185 -19.23 -6.73 -4.01
N TYR A 186 -19.57 -6.82 -2.71
CA TYR A 186 -20.66 -6.02 -2.15
C TYR A 186 -20.43 -4.52 -2.32
N LEU A 187 -19.21 -4.01 -2.06
CA LEU A 187 -18.88 -2.60 -2.28
C LEU A 187 -19.04 -2.19 -3.74
N ASN A 188 -18.57 -3.01 -4.67
CA ASN A 188 -18.60 -2.71 -6.10
C ASN A 188 -20.03 -2.74 -6.69
N GLU A 189 -20.89 -3.60 -6.16
CA GLU A 189 -22.27 -3.76 -6.67
C GLU A 189 -23.25 -2.73 -6.08
N ASN A 190 -23.03 -2.30 -4.83
CA ASN A 190 -23.99 -1.46 -4.13
C ASN A 190 -23.63 0.03 -4.07
N PHE A 191 -22.39 0.38 -4.43
CA PHE A 191 -21.94 1.77 -4.40
C PHE A 191 -21.41 2.21 -5.78
N LYS A 192 -21.78 3.43 -6.18
CA LYS A 192 -21.13 4.10 -7.31
C LYS A 192 -19.74 4.56 -6.86
N ILE A 193 -18.71 3.84 -7.31
CA ILE A 193 -17.33 4.10 -6.92
C ILE A 193 -16.74 5.18 -7.83
N GLU A 194 -16.33 6.29 -7.24
CA GLU A 194 -15.58 7.34 -7.92
C GLU A 194 -14.10 6.96 -7.97
N VAL A 195 -13.54 6.85 -9.19
CA VAL A 195 -12.17 6.41 -9.41
C VAL A 195 -11.26 7.60 -9.65
N GLU A 196 -10.24 7.76 -8.79
CA GLU A 196 -9.19 8.77 -8.90
C GLU A 196 -7.84 8.09 -9.16
N SER A 197 -7.10 8.54 -10.18
CA SER A 197 -5.76 8.01 -10.48
C SER A 197 -4.67 8.97 -10.00
N LYS A 198 -3.68 8.45 -9.24
CA LYS A 198 -2.54 9.20 -8.72
C LYS A 198 -1.22 8.53 -9.10
N LEU A 199 -0.16 9.32 -9.32
CA LEU A 199 1.19 8.78 -9.54
C LEU A 199 1.70 8.04 -8.29
N PHE A 200 1.44 8.60 -7.12
CA PHE A 200 1.80 8.02 -5.83
C PHE A 200 0.57 8.05 -4.91
N PRO A 201 -0.26 6.98 -4.90
CA PRO A 201 -1.42 6.89 -4.01
C PRO A 201 -0.97 6.59 -2.59
N ILE A 202 -0.63 7.63 -1.84
CA ILE A 202 -0.23 7.54 -0.42
C ILE A 202 -1.49 7.65 0.44
N ILE A 203 -1.61 6.76 1.46
CA ILE A 203 -2.68 6.70 2.45
C ILE A 203 -2.38 7.66 3.60
#